data_d4af24103f82a5ad85bf886aa1e2ca3f
#
_entry.id   d4af24103f82a5ad85bf886aa1e2ca3f
#
_cell.length_a   1.000
_cell.length_b   1.000
_cell.length_c   1.000
_cell.angle_alpha   90.00
_cell.angle_beta   90.00
_cell.angle_gamma   90.00
#
_symmetry.space_group_name_H-M   'P 1'
#
loop_
_entity.id
_entity.type
_entity.pdbx_description
1 polymer ?
#
loop_
_entity_poly.entity_id
_entity_poly.type
_entity_poly.pdbx_seq_one_letter_code
_entity_poly.pdbx_strand_id
1 'polypeptide(L)'
;MDEAEHSHAATPYSPIALSMGDVCGIGPEIIAQAFAQQPELLRGCCVIGDAEILRRAAQQLGLALQVLACTDPQAALAADAGQVLVMKPAFQADKSAWAAIKSEELLALPIGQISATAGAFAAACVRTGAALVLRGKVVALVTAPLHKEALAAAGEPYPGHTELLQ
;
A
#
# COMPACT_ATOMS: atom_id res chain seq x y z
N MET A 1 -0.20 23.94 -33.77
CA MET A 1 0.00 23.86 -32.30
C MET A 1 -1.17 23.06 -31.78
N ASP A 2 -0.98 21.73 -31.71
CA ASP A 2 -2.00 20.80 -31.26
C ASP A 2 -1.79 20.58 -29.76
N GLU A 3 -2.66 21.13 -28.94
CA GLU A 3 -2.79 20.77 -27.54
C GLU A 3 -3.50 19.40 -27.51
N ALA A 4 -2.68 18.35 -27.33
CA ALA A 4 -3.22 17.04 -27.04
C ALA A 4 -3.85 17.06 -25.64
N GLU A 5 -5.15 17.34 -25.58
CA GLU A 5 -5.98 17.08 -24.42
C GLU A 5 -5.88 15.59 -24.06
N HIS A 6 -5.10 15.28 -23.05
CA HIS A 6 -5.11 13.95 -22.41
C HIS A 6 -6.41 13.84 -21.63
N SER A 7 -7.50 13.54 -22.32
CA SER A 7 -8.74 13.08 -21.73
C SER A 7 -8.48 11.77 -20.98
N HIS A 8 -8.19 11.85 -19.71
CA HIS A 8 -8.24 10.71 -18.79
C HIS A 8 -9.72 10.44 -18.50
N ALA A 9 -10.40 9.81 -19.42
CA ALA A 9 -11.70 9.22 -19.14
C ALA A 9 -11.46 8.08 -18.12
N ALA A 10 -11.72 8.36 -16.84
CA ALA A 10 -11.80 7.32 -15.82
C ALA A 10 -12.85 6.30 -16.31
N THR A 11 -12.43 5.07 -16.56
CA THR A 11 -13.39 4.00 -16.80
C THR A 11 -14.29 3.90 -15.57
N PRO A 12 -15.59 3.62 -15.70
CA PRO A 12 -16.52 3.58 -14.56
C PRO A 12 -16.16 2.51 -13.50
N TYR A 13 -15.10 1.75 -13.70
CA TYR A 13 -14.57 0.70 -12.84
C TYR A 13 -13.04 0.82 -12.75
N SER A 14 -12.55 1.79 -12.02
CA SER A 14 -11.13 1.86 -11.68
C SER A 14 -10.94 1.45 -10.22
N PRO A 15 -9.87 0.71 -9.87
CA PRO A 15 -9.66 0.25 -8.51
C PRO A 15 -9.32 1.41 -7.55
N ILE A 16 -9.45 1.13 -6.25
CA ILE A 16 -8.97 2.00 -5.17
C ILE A 16 -7.67 1.42 -4.63
N ALA A 17 -6.66 2.25 -4.43
CA ALA A 17 -5.43 1.85 -3.76
C ALA A 17 -5.56 2.03 -2.23
N LEU A 18 -5.07 1.05 -1.46
CA LEU A 18 -4.96 1.11 0.00
C LEU A 18 -3.48 1.02 0.37
N SER A 19 -2.85 2.07 0.89
CA SER A 19 -1.47 1.95 1.37
C SER A 19 -1.42 1.21 2.71
N MET A 20 -0.48 0.26 2.85
CA MET A 20 -0.38 -0.62 4.03
C MET A 20 0.00 0.14 5.31
N GLY A 21 0.66 1.30 5.20
CA GLY A 21 1.15 2.05 6.34
C GLY A 21 2.38 1.41 7.00
N ASP A 22 2.54 1.63 8.30
CA ASP A 22 3.65 1.08 9.07
C ASP A 22 3.48 -0.43 9.30
N VAL A 23 4.42 -1.23 8.79
CA VAL A 23 4.41 -2.70 8.91
C VAL A 23 4.73 -3.20 10.33
N CYS A 24 5.26 -2.34 11.20
CA CYS A 24 5.45 -2.59 12.62
C CYS A 24 4.26 -2.10 13.47
N GLY A 25 3.32 -1.37 12.88
CA GLY A 25 2.10 -0.87 13.49
C GLY A 25 0.89 -1.76 13.21
N ILE A 26 -0.31 -1.19 13.35
CA ILE A 26 -1.60 -1.89 13.21
C ILE A 26 -2.19 -1.82 11.79
N GLY A 27 -1.50 -1.18 10.84
CA GLY A 27 -1.99 -1.01 9.47
C GLY A 27 -2.34 -2.34 8.77
N PRO A 28 -1.45 -3.33 8.77
CA PRO A 28 -1.71 -4.64 8.17
C PRO A 28 -2.92 -5.36 8.77
N GLU A 29 -3.09 -5.29 10.11
CA GLU A 29 -4.22 -5.90 10.81
C GLU A 29 -5.54 -5.21 10.49
N ILE A 30 -5.56 -3.88 10.42
CA ILE A 30 -6.75 -3.10 10.03
C ILE A 30 -7.20 -3.51 8.63
N ILE A 31 -6.26 -3.60 7.68
CA ILE A 31 -6.56 -4.02 6.30
C ILE A 31 -7.08 -5.45 6.27
N ALA A 32 -6.41 -6.38 6.95
CA ALA A 32 -6.85 -7.78 7.00
C ALA A 32 -8.27 -7.92 7.57
N GLN A 33 -8.56 -7.23 8.68
CA GLN A 33 -9.89 -7.23 9.28
C GLN A 33 -10.95 -6.63 8.36
N ALA A 34 -10.64 -5.52 7.69
CA ALA A 34 -11.58 -4.86 6.79
C ALA A 34 -11.97 -5.80 5.64
N PHE A 35 -11.02 -6.47 4.99
CA PHE A 35 -11.30 -7.43 3.93
C PHE A 35 -12.09 -8.65 4.43
N ALA A 36 -11.82 -9.12 5.65
CA ALA A 36 -12.55 -10.25 6.23
C ALA A 36 -13.99 -9.89 6.63
N GLN A 37 -14.21 -8.68 7.15
CA GLN A 37 -15.52 -8.24 7.65
C GLN A 37 -16.42 -7.64 6.57
N GLN A 38 -15.83 -7.03 5.54
CA GLN A 38 -16.56 -6.31 4.49
C GLN A 38 -16.04 -6.70 3.09
N PRO A 39 -16.01 -7.99 2.73
CA PRO A 39 -15.37 -8.45 1.49
C PRO A 39 -16.02 -7.85 0.23
N GLU A 40 -17.33 -7.66 0.22
CA GLU A 40 -18.04 -7.07 -0.92
C GLU A 40 -17.78 -5.56 -1.06
N LEU A 41 -17.64 -4.83 0.05
CA LEU A 41 -17.32 -3.40 0.04
C LEU A 41 -15.93 -3.13 -0.50
N LEU A 42 -14.99 -4.05 -0.24
CA LEU A 42 -13.59 -3.90 -0.64
C LEU A 42 -13.25 -4.58 -1.98
N ARG A 43 -14.25 -5.05 -2.72
CA ARG A 43 -14.04 -5.48 -4.11
C ARG A 43 -13.49 -4.31 -4.94
N GLY A 44 -12.50 -4.61 -5.77
CA GLY A 44 -11.82 -3.57 -6.55
C GLY A 44 -10.81 -2.73 -5.77
N CYS A 45 -10.52 -3.07 -4.50
CA CYS A 45 -9.42 -2.45 -3.76
C CYS A 45 -8.13 -3.26 -3.94
N CYS A 46 -7.02 -2.55 -4.23
CA CYS A 46 -5.67 -3.10 -4.30
C CYS A 46 -4.80 -2.54 -3.18
N VAL A 47 -4.20 -3.40 -2.38
CA VAL A 47 -3.28 -2.99 -1.31
C VAL A 47 -1.91 -2.68 -1.90
N ILE A 48 -1.36 -1.51 -1.61
CA ILE A 48 0.03 -1.17 -1.89
C ILE A 48 0.84 -1.51 -0.64
N GLY A 49 1.61 -2.60 -0.72
CA GLY A 49 2.28 -3.14 0.45
C GLY A 49 3.07 -4.40 0.16
N ASP A 50 3.22 -5.25 1.17
CA ASP A 50 3.88 -6.55 1.07
C ASP A 50 2.90 -7.67 1.39
N ALA A 51 2.81 -8.67 0.49
CA ALA A 51 1.86 -9.77 0.63
C ALA A 51 2.17 -10.67 1.84
N GLU A 52 3.45 -10.87 2.17
CA GLU A 52 3.83 -11.71 3.30
C GLU A 52 3.51 -11.05 4.64
N ILE A 53 3.64 -9.71 4.72
CA ILE A 53 3.22 -8.94 5.89
C ILE A 53 1.71 -9.07 6.09
N LEU A 54 0.92 -8.95 5.02
CA LEU A 54 -0.53 -9.09 5.12
C LEU A 54 -0.96 -10.52 5.46
N ARG A 55 -0.26 -11.54 4.92
CA ARG A 55 -0.49 -12.96 5.30
C ARG A 55 -0.20 -13.19 6.77
N ARG A 56 0.91 -12.65 7.29
CA ARG A 56 1.24 -12.70 8.72
C ARG A 56 0.13 -12.10 9.57
N ALA A 57 -0.35 -10.90 9.21
CA ALA A 57 -1.42 -10.23 9.94
C ALA A 57 -2.74 -11.04 9.92
N ALA A 58 -3.13 -11.56 8.75
CA ALA A 58 -4.31 -12.41 8.62
C ALA A 58 -4.19 -13.69 9.47
N GLN A 59 -3.03 -14.35 9.44
CA GLN A 59 -2.76 -15.54 10.23
C GLN A 59 -2.81 -15.27 11.74
N GLN A 60 -2.21 -14.18 12.21
CA GLN A 60 -2.24 -13.78 13.62
C GLN A 60 -3.66 -13.51 14.13
N LEU A 61 -4.53 -13.01 13.26
CA LEU A 61 -5.93 -12.72 13.56
C LEU A 61 -6.85 -13.93 13.32
N GLY A 62 -6.34 -15.05 12.83
CA GLY A 62 -7.15 -16.24 12.50
C GLY A 62 -8.10 -16.01 11.32
N LEU A 63 -7.78 -15.10 10.40
CA LEU A 63 -8.63 -14.74 9.27
C LEU A 63 -8.30 -15.60 8.03
N ALA A 64 -9.34 -16.13 7.38
CA ALA A 64 -9.22 -16.90 6.15
C ALA A 64 -9.24 -15.98 4.92
N LEU A 65 -8.13 -15.28 4.64
CA LEU A 65 -7.97 -14.42 3.48
C LEU A 65 -7.04 -15.06 2.45
N GLN A 66 -7.40 -14.96 1.18
CA GLN A 66 -6.53 -15.34 0.08
C GLN A 66 -5.72 -14.11 -0.39
N VAL A 67 -4.50 -13.97 0.12
CA VAL A 67 -3.62 -12.85 -0.23
C VAL A 67 -2.79 -13.20 -1.47
N LEU A 68 -2.95 -12.43 -2.54
CA LEU A 68 -2.34 -12.64 -3.84
C LEU A 68 -1.47 -11.45 -4.22
N ALA A 69 -0.23 -11.71 -4.65
CA ALA A 69 0.62 -10.65 -5.21
C ALA A 69 0.17 -10.29 -6.62
N CYS A 70 0.21 -9.00 -6.97
CA CYS A 70 -0.05 -8.52 -8.32
C CYS A 70 0.96 -7.44 -8.73
N THR A 71 1.03 -7.17 -10.02
CA THR A 71 1.87 -6.10 -10.61
C THR A 71 1.04 -4.97 -11.20
N ASP A 72 -0.26 -5.18 -11.36
CA ASP A 72 -1.20 -4.21 -11.90
C ASP A 72 -2.41 -4.10 -10.95
N PRO A 73 -2.75 -2.89 -10.45
CA PRO A 73 -3.89 -2.70 -9.56
C PRO A 73 -5.24 -3.04 -10.23
N GLN A 74 -5.30 -3.05 -11.57
CA GLN A 74 -6.50 -3.43 -12.32
C GLN A 74 -6.94 -4.87 -12.05
N ALA A 75 -6.01 -5.74 -11.65
CA ALA A 75 -6.32 -7.12 -11.27
C ALA A 75 -7.33 -7.20 -10.10
N ALA A 76 -7.40 -6.18 -9.25
CA ALA A 76 -8.35 -6.13 -8.14
C ALA A 76 -9.82 -6.07 -8.58
N LEU A 77 -10.11 -5.61 -9.79
CA LEU A 77 -11.48 -5.56 -10.33
C LEU A 77 -12.04 -6.95 -10.65
N ALA A 78 -11.15 -7.91 -10.92
CA ALA A 78 -11.52 -9.30 -11.21
C ALA A 78 -11.39 -10.22 -9.97
N ALA A 79 -10.99 -9.68 -8.82
CA ALA A 79 -10.82 -10.46 -7.60
C ALA A 79 -12.16 -10.89 -7.02
N ASP A 80 -12.21 -12.12 -6.52
CA ASP A 80 -13.35 -12.65 -5.80
C ASP A 80 -13.41 -12.09 -4.36
N ALA A 81 -14.60 -12.16 -3.75
CA ALA A 81 -14.76 -11.83 -2.34
C ALA A 81 -13.84 -12.69 -1.47
N GLY A 82 -13.07 -12.07 -0.59
CA GLY A 82 -12.07 -12.75 0.25
C GLY A 82 -10.67 -12.87 -0.39
N GLN A 83 -10.50 -12.48 -1.65
CA GLN A 83 -9.20 -12.29 -2.26
C GLN A 83 -8.69 -10.87 -2.01
N VAL A 84 -7.43 -10.76 -1.63
CA VAL A 84 -6.76 -9.47 -1.39
C VAL A 84 -5.56 -9.36 -2.33
N LEU A 85 -5.67 -8.47 -3.30
CA LEU A 85 -4.58 -8.19 -4.25
C LEU A 85 -3.60 -7.22 -3.62
N VAL A 86 -2.32 -7.60 -3.59
CA VAL A 86 -1.24 -6.80 -2.99
C VAL A 86 -0.18 -6.51 -4.04
N MET A 87 0.05 -5.23 -4.28
CA MET A 87 1.11 -4.74 -5.18
C MET A 87 2.26 -4.18 -4.34
N LYS A 88 3.47 -4.63 -4.63
CA LYS A 88 4.68 -4.06 -3.99
C LYS A 88 4.85 -2.58 -4.37
N PRO A 89 5.27 -1.73 -3.42
CA PRO A 89 5.57 -0.34 -3.75
C PRO A 89 6.77 -0.26 -4.70
N ALA A 90 6.73 0.70 -5.61
CA ALA A 90 7.87 1.05 -6.44
C ALA A 90 8.79 2.00 -5.67
N PHE A 91 10.07 1.65 -5.55
CA PHE A 91 11.09 2.54 -5.03
C PHE A 91 11.73 3.31 -6.20
N GLN A 92 11.92 4.60 -6.05
CA GLN A 92 12.65 5.39 -7.03
C GLN A 92 14.14 5.02 -6.96
N ALA A 93 14.68 4.51 -8.06
CA ALA A 93 16.00 3.91 -8.12
C ALA A 93 17.19 4.88 -7.88
N ASP A 94 16.93 6.19 -7.82
CA ASP A 94 17.99 7.21 -7.91
C ASP A 94 18.37 7.90 -6.60
N LYS A 95 17.65 7.67 -5.48
CA LYS A 95 17.84 8.52 -4.29
C LYS A 95 17.78 7.85 -2.91
N SER A 96 17.60 6.56 -2.78
CA SER A 96 17.52 6.00 -1.43
C SER A 96 18.23 4.66 -1.27
N ALA A 97 18.85 4.47 -0.11
CA ALA A 97 19.31 3.17 0.38
C ALA A 97 18.20 2.11 0.47
N TRP A 98 16.96 2.50 0.18
CA TRP A 98 15.73 1.71 0.27
C TRP A 98 15.24 1.15 -1.07
N ALA A 99 16.10 1.09 -2.08
CA ALA A 99 15.73 0.73 -3.47
C ALA A 99 15.07 -0.67 -3.61
N ALA A 100 15.23 -1.55 -2.64
CA ALA A 100 14.58 -2.87 -2.63
C ALA A 100 14.53 -3.45 -1.21
N ILE A 101 13.51 -3.12 -0.43
CA ILE A 101 13.27 -3.80 0.85
C ILE A 101 12.62 -5.16 0.56
N LYS A 102 13.23 -6.22 1.04
CA LYS A 102 12.72 -7.59 0.86
C LYS A 102 11.68 -7.94 1.93
N SER A 103 10.77 -8.86 1.59
CA SER A 103 9.76 -9.34 2.54
C SER A 103 10.37 -9.93 3.81
N GLU A 104 11.49 -10.65 3.69
CA GLU A 104 12.21 -11.24 4.84
C GLU A 104 12.73 -10.18 5.80
N GLU A 105 13.20 -9.04 5.28
CA GLU A 105 13.64 -7.90 6.10
C GLU A 105 12.47 -7.28 6.87
N LEU A 106 11.31 -7.10 6.20
CA LEU A 106 10.10 -6.58 6.85
C LEU A 106 9.55 -7.55 7.91
N LEU A 107 9.57 -8.86 7.62
CA LEU A 107 9.10 -9.89 8.55
C LEU A 107 9.98 -9.99 9.80
N ALA A 108 11.27 -9.68 9.68
CA ALA A 108 12.23 -9.69 10.80
C ALA A 108 12.08 -8.48 11.73
N LEU A 109 11.35 -7.44 11.33
CA LEU A 109 11.17 -6.25 12.15
C LEU A 109 10.27 -6.56 13.36
N PRO A 110 10.63 -6.06 14.56
CA PRO A 110 9.81 -6.25 15.76
C PRO A 110 8.55 -5.40 15.69
N ILE A 111 7.40 -6.04 15.86
CA ILE A 111 6.10 -5.36 15.90
C ILE A 111 6.04 -4.41 17.11
N GLY A 112 5.44 -3.25 16.93
CA GLY A 112 5.28 -2.23 17.97
C GLY A 112 6.53 -1.40 18.24
N GLN A 113 7.61 -1.56 17.45
CA GLN A 113 8.83 -0.77 17.59
C GLN A 113 9.04 0.16 16.40
N ILE A 114 9.64 1.31 16.66
CA ILE A 114 10.01 2.29 15.65
C ILE A 114 11.13 1.70 14.80
N SER A 115 10.94 1.71 13.47
CA SER A 115 11.92 1.20 12.51
C SER A 115 12.04 2.14 11.31
N ALA A 116 13.28 2.54 10.99
CA ALA A 116 13.56 3.31 9.78
C ALA A 116 13.15 2.54 8.50
N THR A 117 13.38 1.22 8.48
CA THR A 117 12.97 0.36 7.36
C THR A 117 11.45 0.36 7.18
N ALA A 118 10.69 0.26 8.28
CA ALA A 118 9.22 0.32 8.24
C ALA A 118 8.73 1.70 7.79
N GLY A 119 9.38 2.78 8.26
CA GLY A 119 9.07 4.15 7.84
C GLY A 119 9.32 4.39 6.35
N ALA A 120 10.46 3.95 5.84
CA ALA A 120 10.79 4.03 4.40
C ALA A 120 9.80 3.24 3.54
N PHE A 121 9.43 2.03 3.99
CA PHE A 121 8.44 1.20 3.30
C PHE A 121 7.06 1.86 3.28
N ALA A 122 6.61 2.41 4.41
CA ALA A 122 5.33 3.11 4.51
C ALA A 122 5.28 4.33 3.56
N ALA A 123 6.35 5.14 3.52
CA ALA A 123 6.46 6.27 2.60
C ALA A 123 6.41 5.82 1.13
N ALA A 124 7.10 4.73 0.78
CA ALA A 124 7.08 4.17 -0.57
C ALA A 124 5.67 3.69 -0.97
N CYS A 125 4.91 3.08 -0.05
CA CYS A 125 3.52 2.68 -0.28
C CYS A 125 2.64 3.89 -0.62
N VAL A 126 2.74 4.98 0.15
CA VAL A 126 1.96 6.20 -0.08
C VAL A 126 2.33 6.85 -1.42
N ARG A 127 3.63 7.03 -1.71
CA ARG A 127 4.09 7.61 -2.99
C ARG A 127 3.66 6.77 -4.20
N THR A 128 3.74 5.44 -4.08
CA THR A 128 3.30 4.55 -5.16
C THR A 128 1.80 4.70 -5.39
N GLY A 129 0.99 4.70 -4.33
CA GLY A 129 -0.45 4.92 -4.44
C GLY A 129 -0.79 6.27 -5.07
N ALA A 130 -0.13 7.35 -4.64
CA ALA A 130 -0.30 8.68 -5.23
C ALA A 130 0.06 8.71 -6.72
N ALA A 131 1.19 8.10 -7.09
CA ALA A 131 1.60 8.01 -8.49
C ALA A 131 0.61 7.22 -9.35
N LEU A 132 -0.04 6.20 -8.80
CA LEU A 132 -1.09 5.43 -9.48
C LEU A 132 -2.35 6.29 -9.71
N VAL A 133 -2.75 7.13 -8.73
CA VAL A 133 -3.85 8.08 -8.87
C VAL A 133 -3.54 9.09 -9.98
N LEU A 134 -2.35 9.73 -9.94
CA LEU A 134 -1.93 10.72 -10.92
C LEU A 134 -1.85 10.16 -12.35
N ARG A 135 -1.58 8.85 -12.49
CA ARG A 135 -1.55 8.16 -13.78
C ARG A 135 -2.92 7.61 -14.21
N GLY A 136 -3.98 7.85 -13.44
CA GLY A 136 -5.32 7.32 -13.71
C GLY A 136 -5.44 5.79 -13.62
N LYS A 137 -4.49 5.13 -12.95
CA LYS A 137 -4.51 3.67 -12.76
C LYS A 137 -5.43 3.24 -11.62
N VAL A 138 -5.68 4.13 -10.66
CA VAL A 138 -6.64 3.98 -9.57
C VAL A 138 -7.38 5.32 -9.40
N VAL A 139 -8.62 5.28 -8.89
CA VAL A 139 -9.43 6.49 -8.71
C VAL A 139 -9.12 7.23 -7.42
N ALA A 140 -8.62 6.53 -6.41
CA ALA A 140 -8.33 7.09 -5.09
C ALA A 140 -7.23 6.32 -4.38
N LEU A 141 -6.60 6.99 -3.41
CA LEU A 141 -5.70 6.39 -2.43
C LEU A 141 -6.32 6.55 -1.04
N VAL A 142 -6.50 5.45 -0.33
CA VAL A 142 -6.82 5.40 1.10
C VAL A 142 -5.57 4.95 1.86
N THR A 143 -5.26 5.60 2.98
CA THR A 143 -4.02 5.34 3.71
C THR A 143 -4.29 4.68 5.06
N ALA A 144 -3.63 3.54 5.34
CA ALA A 144 -3.54 2.99 6.68
C ALA A 144 -2.56 3.81 7.54
N PRO A 145 -2.61 3.71 8.87
CA PRO A 145 -1.75 4.50 9.76
C PRO A 145 -0.26 4.32 9.49
N LEU A 146 0.48 5.41 9.50
CA LEU A 146 1.93 5.43 9.51
C LEU A 146 2.45 5.98 10.83
N HIS A 147 3.73 5.72 11.15
CA HIS A 147 4.38 6.20 12.36
C HIS A 147 5.32 7.37 12.03
N LYS A 148 5.05 8.56 12.58
CA LYS A 148 5.82 9.79 12.28
C LYS A 148 7.30 9.67 12.64
N GLU A 149 7.62 9.06 13.78
CA GLU A 149 9.00 8.85 14.20
C GLU A 149 9.71 7.80 13.31
N ALA A 150 8.99 6.80 12.78
CA ALA A 150 9.56 5.86 11.82
C ALA A 150 9.90 6.55 10.49
N LEU A 151 9.03 7.47 10.01
CA LEU A 151 9.33 8.30 8.85
C LEU A 151 10.58 9.15 9.08
N ALA A 152 10.67 9.83 10.22
CA ALA A 152 11.83 10.65 10.58
C ALA A 152 13.11 9.82 10.67
N ALA A 153 13.05 8.62 11.27
CA ALA A 153 14.16 7.69 11.33
C ALA A 153 14.60 7.19 9.96
N ALA A 154 13.69 7.11 8.99
CA ALA A 154 13.98 6.77 7.60
C ALA A 154 14.61 7.94 6.80
N GLY A 155 14.72 9.12 7.41
CA GLY A 155 15.22 10.33 6.75
C GLY A 155 14.17 11.00 5.86
N GLU A 156 12.88 10.66 6.03
CA GLU A 156 11.81 11.33 5.31
C GLU A 156 11.62 12.75 5.83
N PRO A 157 11.64 13.76 4.95
CA PRO A 157 11.53 15.17 5.37
C PRO A 157 10.09 15.56 5.74
N TYR A 158 9.14 14.66 5.55
CA TYR A 158 7.71 14.90 5.71
C TYR A 158 7.18 14.20 6.97
N PRO A 159 6.51 14.94 7.88
CA PRO A 159 6.07 14.38 9.16
C PRO A 159 4.82 13.49 9.07
N GLY A 160 4.12 13.46 7.95
CA GLY A 160 2.90 12.67 7.80
C GLY A 160 2.38 12.59 6.37
N HIS A 161 1.17 12.02 6.22
CA HIS A 161 0.54 11.79 4.92
C HIS A 161 0.31 13.08 4.13
N THR A 162 -0.18 14.13 4.81
CA THR A 162 -0.56 15.39 4.16
C THR A 162 0.64 16.03 3.45
N GLU A 163 1.75 16.13 4.16
CA GLU A 163 2.96 16.75 3.64
C GLU A 163 3.66 15.83 2.60
N LEU A 164 3.49 14.52 2.74
CA LEU A 164 4.05 13.53 1.81
C LEU A 164 3.32 13.50 0.47
N LEU A 165 2.06 14.01 0.43
CA LEU A 165 1.21 14.06 -0.75
C LEU A 165 1.15 15.45 -1.41
N GLN A 166 1.83 16.46 -0.90
CA GLN A 166 1.97 17.79 -1.50
C GLN A 166 3.02 17.78 -2.62
#